data_51aa10afe16c2b299ab9c9aa10bf7444
#
_entry.id   51aa10afe16c2b299ab9c9aa10bf7444
#
_cell.length_a   1.000
_cell.length_b   1.000
_cell.length_c   1.000
_cell.angle_alpha   90.00
_cell.angle_beta   90.00
_cell.angle_gamma   90.00
#
_symmetry.space_group_name_H-M   'P 1'
#
loop_
_entity.id
_entity.type
_entity.pdbx_description
1 polymer ?
#
loop_
_entity_poly.entity_id
_entity_poly.type
_entity_poly.pdbx_seq_one_letter_code
_entity_poly.pdbx_strand_id
1 'polypeptide(L)'
;MGSEMCIRDRVFRAEKHNTKRHLNEYTSLDFEMGYIDGFEDIMAMETGFLQYAMKLLEKDYAKELKMLGVTLPNVEKIPVVRFDEAKKMVSEKYDRRIKNPYDLEPEEEHLIGTLFKEEYDADFVFVTHYPSKKRPFYAMDDPQDTTFTLSFDLLFRGLEITTGGQRIHDYRMLTEKIAARGMTEEGMEDYLSAFKYGMPPHGGLGIGLERLTMQLIGEDNVRETTLFPRDLSRLEP
;
A
#
# COMPACT_ATOMS: atom_id res chain seq x y z
N MET A 1 1.30 0.35 26.45
CA MET A 1 0.05 0.42 25.68
C MET A 1 0.42 1.06 24.34
N GLY A 2 0.19 0.36 23.24
CA GLY A 2 0.38 0.91 21.91
C GLY A 2 -0.61 2.05 21.65
N SER A 3 -0.22 3.01 20.82
CA SER A 3 -1.13 4.04 20.31
C SER A 3 -1.52 3.64 18.89
N GLU A 4 -2.79 3.47 18.65
CA GLU A 4 -3.34 3.02 17.38
C GLU A 4 -4.39 4.01 16.89
N MET A 5 -4.37 4.29 15.58
CA MET A 5 -5.39 5.08 14.90
C MET A 5 -5.87 4.29 13.69
N CYS A 6 -7.18 4.07 13.61
CA CYS A 6 -7.84 3.48 12.45
C CYS A 6 -8.95 4.40 12.00
N ILE A 7 -8.91 4.86 10.77
CA ILE A 7 -9.96 5.69 10.20
C ILE A 7 -10.36 5.23 8.80
N ARG A 8 -11.60 5.52 8.44
CA ARG A 8 -12.08 5.49 7.07
C ARG A 8 -12.28 6.94 6.64
N ASP A 9 -11.49 7.39 5.68
CA ASP A 9 -11.47 8.78 5.25
C ASP A 9 -11.62 8.93 3.74
N ARG A 10 -11.91 10.15 3.30
CA ARG A 10 -11.89 10.56 1.91
C ARG A 10 -10.55 11.15 1.56
N VAL A 11 -9.95 10.63 0.49
CA VAL A 11 -8.69 11.13 -0.07
C VAL A 11 -8.99 11.83 -1.37
N PHE A 12 -8.44 13.03 -1.51
CA PHE A 12 -8.52 13.86 -2.71
C PHE A 12 -7.15 13.98 -3.33
N ARG A 13 -7.02 13.60 -4.60
CA ARG A 13 -5.76 13.67 -5.35
C ARG A 13 -5.98 14.38 -6.67
N ALA A 14 -5.10 15.33 -6.99
CA ALA A 14 -5.03 15.95 -8.31
C ALA A 14 -4.33 15.01 -9.31
N GLU A 15 -4.91 13.82 -9.53
CA GLU A 15 -4.38 12.88 -10.50
C GLU A 15 -4.41 13.46 -11.91
N LYS A 16 -3.32 13.24 -12.67
CA LYS A 16 -3.22 13.64 -14.07
C LYS A 16 -3.58 12.53 -15.04
N HIS A 17 -3.94 11.35 -14.50
CA HIS A 17 -4.18 10.14 -15.25
C HIS A 17 -5.67 9.77 -15.25
N ASN A 18 -6.17 9.40 -16.43
CA ASN A 18 -7.52 8.84 -16.57
C ASN A 18 -7.38 7.34 -16.93
N THR A 19 -7.14 6.51 -15.92
CA THR A 19 -6.98 5.06 -16.09
C THR A 19 -8.06 4.30 -15.33
N LYS A 20 -8.21 3.01 -15.59
CA LYS A 20 -9.16 2.13 -14.92
C LYS A 20 -8.89 1.92 -13.42
N ARG A 21 -7.73 2.33 -12.92
CA ARG A 21 -7.28 2.12 -11.52
C ARG A 21 -7.14 3.40 -10.71
N HIS A 22 -7.50 4.57 -11.25
CA HIS A 22 -7.35 5.87 -10.59
C HIS A 22 -8.65 6.65 -10.52
N LEU A 23 -8.88 7.23 -9.34
CA LEU A 23 -9.91 8.21 -9.04
C LEU A 23 -9.28 9.45 -8.41
N ASN A 24 -9.88 10.62 -8.61
CA ASN A 24 -9.45 11.86 -7.94
C ASN A 24 -10.01 11.99 -6.52
N GLU A 25 -11.05 11.24 -6.21
CA GLU A 25 -11.64 11.10 -4.89
C GLU A 25 -11.92 9.62 -4.62
N TYR A 26 -11.38 9.09 -3.53
CA TYR A 26 -11.58 7.69 -3.14
C TYR A 26 -11.64 7.54 -1.62
N THR A 27 -12.09 6.40 -1.15
CA THR A 27 -12.10 6.05 0.27
C THR A 27 -10.81 5.32 0.64
N SER A 28 -10.13 5.79 1.67
CA SER A 28 -9.00 5.10 2.27
C SER A 28 -9.37 4.51 3.63
N LEU A 29 -8.86 3.32 3.90
CA LEU A 29 -8.81 2.75 5.24
C LEU A 29 -7.40 2.94 5.74
N ASP A 30 -7.21 3.92 6.62
CA ASP A 30 -5.90 4.30 7.12
C ASP A 30 -5.69 3.73 8.52
N PHE A 31 -4.47 3.28 8.76
CA PHE A 31 -4.04 2.72 10.02
C PHE A 31 -2.63 3.23 10.36
N GLU A 32 -2.46 3.73 11.58
CA GLU A 32 -1.15 4.10 12.15
C GLU A 32 -1.01 3.48 13.54
N MET A 33 0.18 2.93 13.83
CA MET A 33 0.49 2.26 15.10
C MET A 33 1.83 2.76 15.63
N GLY A 34 1.85 3.14 16.91
CA GLY A 34 3.07 3.50 17.64
C GLY A 34 3.63 2.33 18.44
N TYR A 35 4.89 2.47 18.87
CA TYR A 35 5.63 1.47 19.65
C TYR A 35 5.82 0.14 18.92
N ILE A 36 6.05 0.22 17.61
CA ILE A 36 6.35 -0.95 16.79
C ILE A 36 7.81 -1.38 16.95
N ASP A 37 8.07 -2.67 16.79
CA ASP A 37 9.43 -3.21 16.69
C ASP A 37 9.97 -3.09 15.25
N GLY A 38 9.10 -3.18 14.24
CA GLY A 38 9.42 -3.03 12.84
C GLY A 38 8.19 -2.84 11.96
N PHE A 39 8.37 -2.64 10.65
CA PHE A 39 7.26 -2.49 9.72
C PHE A 39 6.48 -3.79 9.52
N GLU A 40 7.04 -4.93 9.92
CA GLU A 40 6.39 -6.23 9.94
C GLU A 40 5.16 -6.26 10.86
N ASP A 41 5.16 -5.45 11.93
CA ASP A 41 4.00 -5.31 12.83
C ASP A 41 2.80 -4.72 12.07
N ILE A 42 3.07 -3.77 11.17
CA ILE A 42 2.04 -3.16 10.32
C ILE A 42 1.50 -4.18 9.31
N MET A 43 2.38 -4.97 8.68
CA MET A 43 1.99 -6.03 7.77
C MET A 43 1.17 -7.12 8.47
N ALA A 44 1.53 -7.46 9.71
CA ALA A 44 0.78 -8.42 10.53
C ALA A 44 -0.62 -7.90 10.88
N MET A 45 -0.74 -6.61 11.21
CA MET A 45 -2.02 -5.97 11.46
C MET A 45 -2.90 -5.97 10.21
N GLU A 46 -2.36 -5.61 9.05
CA GLU A 46 -3.09 -5.66 7.78
C GLU A 46 -3.56 -7.07 7.45
N THR A 47 -2.68 -8.06 7.61
CA THR A 47 -3.04 -9.47 7.42
C THR A 47 -4.20 -9.87 8.33
N GLY A 48 -4.14 -9.52 9.61
CA GLY A 48 -5.21 -9.78 10.58
C GLY A 48 -6.53 -9.09 10.21
N PHE A 49 -6.46 -7.85 9.74
CA PHE A 49 -7.63 -7.11 9.24
C PHE A 49 -8.27 -7.83 8.04
N LEU A 50 -7.47 -8.24 7.04
CA LEU A 50 -7.96 -8.95 5.87
C LEU A 50 -8.58 -10.31 6.25
N GLN A 51 -7.95 -11.05 7.15
CA GLN A 51 -8.49 -12.32 7.68
C GLN A 51 -9.87 -12.12 8.34
N TYR A 52 -9.98 -11.08 9.17
CA TYR A 52 -11.25 -10.74 9.82
C TYR A 52 -12.31 -10.34 8.77
N ALA A 53 -11.93 -9.47 7.82
CA ALA A 53 -12.85 -8.99 6.79
C ALA A 53 -13.38 -10.14 5.92
N MET A 54 -12.50 -11.07 5.47
CA MET A 54 -12.93 -12.22 4.66
C MET A 54 -13.87 -13.15 5.43
N LYS A 55 -13.58 -13.43 6.71
CA LYS A 55 -14.48 -14.23 7.58
C LYS A 55 -15.82 -13.55 7.79
N LEU A 56 -15.84 -12.22 7.98
CA LEU A 56 -17.07 -11.45 8.11
C LEU A 56 -17.92 -11.52 6.84
N LEU A 57 -17.29 -11.32 5.67
CA LEU A 57 -17.96 -11.40 4.38
C LEU A 57 -18.55 -12.79 4.13
N GLU A 58 -17.79 -13.85 4.40
CA GLU A 58 -18.26 -15.23 4.26
C GLU A 58 -19.49 -15.50 5.14
N LYS A 59 -19.47 -15.03 6.39
CA LYS A 59 -20.52 -15.27 7.37
C LYS A 59 -21.77 -14.44 7.11
N ASP A 60 -21.61 -13.13 6.94
CA ASP A 60 -22.73 -12.18 7.02
C ASP A 60 -23.21 -11.73 5.62
N TYR A 61 -22.42 -11.97 4.56
CA TYR A 61 -22.71 -11.54 3.18
C TYR A 61 -22.65 -12.69 2.16
N ALA A 62 -22.85 -13.92 2.60
CA ALA A 62 -22.80 -15.11 1.74
C ALA A 62 -23.77 -15.04 0.54
N LYS A 63 -24.93 -14.40 0.71
CA LYS A 63 -25.92 -14.21 -0.34
C LYS A 63 -25.41 -13.26 -1.43
N GLU A 64 -24.82 -12.16 -1.04
CA GLU A 64 -24.26 -11.14 -1.92
C GLU A 64 -23.03 -11.68 -2.66
N LEU A 65 -22.14 -12.39 -1.98
CA LEU A 65 -21.01 -13.08 -2.59
C LEU A 65 -21.45 -14.05 -3.68
N LYS A 66 -22.48 -14.86 -3.38
CA LYS A 66 -23.05 -15.79 -4.37
C LYS A 66 -23.69 -15.07 -5.55
N MET A 67 -24.42 -13.99 -5.30
CA MET A 67 -25.08 -13.19 -6.34
C MET A 67 -24.05 -12.57 -7.30
N LEU A 68 -22.91 -12.12 -6.76
CA LEU A 68 -21.81 -11.51 -7.53
C LEU A 68 -20.83 -12.55 -8.09
N GLY A 69 -20.98 -13.85 -7.77
CA GLY A 69 -20.06 -14.90 -8.21
C GLY A 69 -18.66 -14.81 -7.59
N VAL A 70 -18.54 -14.16 -6.43
CA VAL A 70 -17.25 -13.92 -5.77
C VAL A 70 -16.77 -15.18 -5.05
N THR A 71 -15.50 -15.53 -5.31
CA THR A 71 -14.73 -16.48 -4.49
C THR A 71 -13.76 -15.68 -3.63
N LEU A 72 -13.88 -15.80 -2.30
CA LEU A 72 -13.01 -15.10 -1.36
C LEU A 72 -11.58 -15.63 -1.48
N PRO A 73 -10.58 -14.73 -1.44
CA PRO A 73 -9.17 -15.10 -1.46
C PRO A 73 -8.73 -15.77 -0.16
N ASN A 74 -7.72 -16.64 -0.24
CA ASN A 74 -7.06 -17.15 0.95
C ASN A 74 -6.11 -16.07 1.51
N VAL A 75 -6.27 -15.76 2.80
CA VAL A 75 -5.49 -14.76 3.54
C VAL A 75 -4.80 -15.35 4.79
N GLU A 76 -4.69 -16.68 4.90
CA GLU A 76 -4.05 -17.30 6.07
C GLU A 76 -2.57 -16.96 6.16
N LYS A 77 -1.89 -16.97 5.02
CA LYS A 77 -0.48 -16.60 4.91
C LYS A 77 -0.24 -15.83 3.62
N ILE A 78 0.13 -14.55 3.75
CA ILE A 78 0.49 -13.71 2.62
C ILE A 78 2.02 -13.80 2.41
N PRO A 79 2.50 -14.23 1.24
CA PRO A 79 3.93 -14.26 0.94
C PRO A 79 4.52 -12.85 0.89
N VAL A 80 5.82 -12.78 1.17
CA VAL A 80 6.60 -11.54 1.19
C VAL A 80 7.78 -11.69 0.24
N VAL A 81 8.04 -10.68 -0.56
CA VAL A 81 9.19 -10.59 -1.46
C VAL A 81 9.80 -9.20 -1.41
N ARG A 82 11.12 -9.08 -1.50
CA ARG A 82 11.76 -7.77 -1.64
C ARG A 82 11.55 -7.21 -3.05
N PHE A 83 11.52 -5.89 -3.16
CA PHE A 83 11.31 -5.18 -4.43
C PHE A 83 12.31 -5.59 -5.52
N ASP A 84 13.60 -5.63 -5.19
CA ASP A 84 14.67 -6.02 -6.10
C ASP A 84 14.56 -7.48 -6.54
N GLU A 85 14.22 -8.38 -5.62
CA GLU A 85 13.96 -9.80 -5.91
C GLU A 85 12.72 -9.97 -6.81
N ALA A 86 11.60 -9.28 -6.49
CA ALA A 86 10.39 -9.33 -7.31
C ALA A 86 10.66 -8.88 -8.75
N LYS A 87 11.41 -7.80 -8.92
CA LYS A 87 11.87 -7.31 -10.23
C LYS A 87 12.69 -8.37 -10.99
N LYS A 88 13.63 -8.99 -10.28
CA LYS A 88 14.48 -10.04 -10.84
C LYS A 88 13.65 -11.25 -11.26
N MET A 89 12.76 -11.76 -10.41
CA MET A 89 11.88 -12.89 -10.70
C MET A 89 11.03 -12.65 -11.95
N VAL A 90 10.42 -11.48 -12.08
CA VAL A 90 9.62 -11.10 -13.27
C VAL A 90 10.50 -11.02 -14.51
N SER A 91 11.68 -10.39 -14.39
CA SER A 91 12.61 -10.26 -15.53
C SER A 91 13.05 -11.63 -16.05
N GLU A 92 13.41 -12.55 -15.15
CA GLU A 92 13.89 -13.90 -15.50
C GLU A 92 12.78 -14.80 -16.06
N LYS A 93 11.58 -14.79 -15.41
CA LYS A 93 10.49 -15.68 -15.81
C LYS A 93 9.83 -15.28 -17.14
N TYR A 94 9.68 -13.97 -17.36
CA TYR A 94 8.92 -13.45 -18.51
C TYR A 94 9.81 -12.76 -19.54
N ASP A 95 11.14 -12.92 -19.47
CA ASP A 95 12.14 -12.25 -20.35
C ASP A 95 11.89 -10.73 -20.48
N ARG A 96 11.52 -10.10 -19.37
CA ARG A 96 11.13 -8.70 -19.35
C ARG A 96 12.30 -7.80 -18.98
N ARG A 97 12.59 -6.83 -19.86
CA ARG A 97 13.56 -5.78 -19.56
C ARG A 97 13.01 -4.82 -18.50
N ILE A 98 13.75 -4.64 -17.39
CA ILE A 98 13.45 -3.63 -16.37
C ILE A 98 13.69 -2.24 -17.00
N LYS A 99 12.62 -1.43 -17.09
CA LYS A 99 12.68 -0.06 -17.63
C LYS A 99 12.82 0.97 -16.49
N ASN A 100 12.07 0.80 -15.42
CA ASN A 100 12.12 1.65 -14.24
C ASN A 100 12.71 0.88 -13.06
N PRO A 101 13.96 1.15 -12.64
CA PRO A 101 14.58 0.43 -11.52
C PRO A 101 14.11 0.90 -10.14
N TYR A 102 13.27 1.95 -10.06
CA TYR A 102 12.87 2.56 -8.79
C TYR A 102 11.41 2.33 -8.41
N ASP A 103 10.60 1.79 -9.33
CA ASP A 103 9.17 1.58 -9.12
C ASP A 103 8.68 0.35 -9.87
N LEU A 104 7.54 -0.20 -9.47
CA LEU A 104 6.83 -1.21 -10.25
C LEU A 104 5.99 -0.53 -11.33
N GLU A 105 6.11 -0.99 -12.56
CA GLU A 105 5.17 -0.63 -13.61
C GLU A 105 3.88 -1.47 -13.43
N PRO A 106 2.69 -0.99 -13.87
CA PRO A 106 1.44 -1.74 -13.75
C PRO A 106 1.49 -3.17 -14.31
N GLU A 107 2.26 -3.37 -15.38
CA GLU A 107 2.47 -4.69 -15.96
C GLU A 107 3.35 -5.58 -15.06
N GLU A 108 4.34 -5.01 -14.36
CA GLU A 108 5.17 -5.75 -13.41
C GLU A 108 4.36 -6.17 -12.18
N GLU A 109 3.49 -5.31 -11.66
CA GLU A 109 2.54 -5.67 -10.60
C GLU A 109 1.68 -6.86 -11.02
N HIS A 110 1.12 -6.82 -12.24
CA HIS A 110 0.30 -7.90 -12.78
C HIS A 110 1.09 -9.21 -12.91
N LEU A 111 2.32 -9.15 -13.43
CA LEU A 111 3.19 -10.32 -13.59
C LEU A 111 3.62 -10.89 -12.24
N ILE A 112 3.89 -10.06 -11.22
CA ILE A 112 4.15 -10.52 -9.85
C ILE A 112 2.92 -11.26 -9.32
N GLY A 113 1.73 -10.69 -9.44
CA GLY A 113 0.50 -11.35 -9.02
C GLY A 113 0.28 -12.70 -9.69
N THR A 114 0.50 -12.78 -11.01
CA THR A 114 0.41 -14.02 -11.78
C THR A 114 1.42 -15.06 -11.31
N LEU A 115 2.68 -14.66 -11.13
CA LEU A 115 3.75 -15.53 -10.66
C LEU A 115 3.43 -16.13 -9.28
N PHE A 116 3.01 -15.26 -8.33
CA PHE A 116 2.70 -15.72 -6.98
C PHE A 116 1.43 -16.58 -6.93
N LYS A 117 0.45 -16.33 -7.81
CA LYS A 117 -0.72 -17.21 -7.95
C LYS A 117 -0.33 -18.58 -8.49
N GLU A 118 0.52 -18.65 -9.52
CA GLU A 118 0.94 -19.91 -10.14
C GLU A 118 1.84 -20.76 -9.23
N GLU A 119 2.79 -20.13 -8.52
CA GLU A 119 3.82 -20.88 -7.77
C GLU A 119 3.44 -21.11 -6.31
N TYR A 120 2.63 -20.24 -5.71
CA TYR A 120 2.32 -20.27 -4.27
C TYR A 120 0.82 -20.34 -3.98
N ASP A 121 -0.05 -20.38 -5.02
CA ASP A 121 -1.52 -20.25 -4.90
C ASP A 121 -1.95 -19.05 -4.05
N ALA A 122 -1.20 -17.95 -4.14
CA ALA A 122 -1.43 -16.75 -3.37
C ALA A 122 -2.14 -15.69 -4.20
N ASP A 123 -3.27 -15.17 -3.70
CA ASP A 123 -3.95 -14.01 -4.29
C ASP A 123 -3.32 -12.68 -3.86
N PHE A 124 -2.62 -12.66 -2.73
CA PHE A 124 -1.94 -11.50 -2.17
C PHE A 124 -0.43 -11.72 -2.11
N VAL A 125 0.33 -10.64 -2.24
CA VAL A 125 1.79 -10.64 -2.00
C VAL A 125 2.23 -9.27 -1.47
N PHE A 126 2.99 -9.26 -0.39
CA PHE A 126 3.69 -8.08 0.07
C PHE A 126 4.99 -7.91 -0.73
N VAL A 127 5.15 -6.76 -1.35
CA VAL A 127 6.43 -6.33 -1.92
C VAL A 127 7.04 -5.30 -0.98
N THR A 128 8.25 -5.58 -0.47
CA THR A 128 8.89 -4.78 0.58
C THR A 128 10.17 -4.10 0.09
N HIS A 129 10.69 -3.16 0.89
CA HIS A 129 11.97 -2.49 0.63
C HIS A 129 11.99 -1.77 -0.71
N TYR A 130 11.06 -0.85 -0.90
CA TYR A 130 11.07 0.01 -2.08
C TYR A 130 12.24 1.01 -2.05
N PRO A 131 12.76 1.40 -3.22
CA PRO A 131 13.83 2.38 -3.31
C PRO A 131 13.48 3.70 -2.62
N SER A 132 14.40 4.21 -1.79
CA SER A 132 14.23 5.44 -1.00
C SER A 132 13.86 6.65 -1.89
N LYS A 133 14.40 6.74 -3.10
CA LYS A 133 14.09 7.81 -4.07
C LYS A 133 12.60 7.91 -4.44
N LYS A 134 11.87 6.78 -4.38
CA LYS A 134 10.46 6.71 -4.76
C LYS A 134 9.51 7.00 -3.59
N ARG A 135 9.93 6.69 -2.37
CA ARG A 135 9.11 6.84 -1.16
C ARG A 135 9.12 8.28 -0.62
N PRO A 136 8.10 8.71 0.13
CA PRO A 136 8.06 10.04 0.74
C PRO A 136 9.22 10.31 1.69
N PHE A 137 9.49 11.57 1.99
CA PHE A 137 10.57 11.99 2.88
C PHE A 137 10.47 11.42 4.30
N TYR A 138 9.26 11.13 4.76
CA TYR A 138 9.00 10.58 6.10
C TYR A 138 9.16 9.06 6.21
N ALA A 139 9.35 8.34 5.11
CA ALA A 139 9.57 6.90 5.14
C ALA A 139 10.96 6.58 5.71
N MET A 140 11.02 5.61 6.64
CA MET A 140 12.27 5.16 7.26
C MET A 140 13.14 4.45 6.23
N ASP A 141 14.41 4.86 6.11
CA ASP A 141 15.36 4.12 5.30
C ASP A 141 15.81 2.85 6.04
N ASP A 142 16.10 1.80 5.28
CA ASP A 142 16.67 0.57 5.82
C ASP A 142 18.07 0.89 6.40
N PRO A 143 18.31 0.66 7.72
CA PRO A 143 19.63 0.90 8.31
C PRO A 143 20.75 0.06 7.72
N GLN A 144 20.44 -1.06 7.07
CA GLN A 144 21.42 -1.94 6.44
C GLN A 144 21.77 -1.48 5.01
N ASP A 145 20.81 -0.87 4.32
CA ASP A 145 20.99 -0.31 2.98
C ASP A 145 20.04 0.88 2.75
N THR A 146 20.55 2.08 3.00
CA THR A 146 19.76 3.32 2.90
C THR A 146 19.29 3.68 1.49
N THR A 147 19.64 2.89 0.48
CA THR A 147 19.03 3.02 -0.87
C THR A 147 17.61 2.51 -0.92
N PHE A 148 17.20 1.70 0.07
CA PHE A 148 15.86 1.18 0.27
C PHE A 148 15.20 1.77 1.52
N THR A 149 13.90 1.55 1.66
CA THR A 149 13.10 1.96 2.81
C THR A 149 12.45 0.75 3.48
N LEU A 150 12.15 0.86 4.77
CA LEU A 150 11.32 -0.08 5.53
C LEU A 150 9.85 0.17 5.19
N SER A 151 9.50 -0.04 3.93
CA SER A 151 8.16 0.16 3.38
C SER A 151 7.71 -1.05 2.57
N PHE A 152 6.42 -1.13 2.35
CA PHE A 152 5.81 -2.18 1.56
C PHE A 152 4.61 -1.67 0.76
N ASP A 153 4.27 -2.40 -0.30
CA ASP A 153 2.96 -2.36 -0.93
C ASP A 153 2.36 -3.77 -0.86
N LEU A 154 1.04 -3.84 -0.70
CA LEU A 154 0.30 -5.09 -0.83
C LEU A 154 -0.35 -5.14 -2.20
N LEU A 155 0.02 -6.15 -2.97
CA LEU A 155 -0.62 -6.46 -4.25
C LEU A 155 -1.72 -7.51 -4.03
N PHE A 156 -2.90 -7.26 -4.56
CA PHE A 156 -4.00 -8.22 -4.62
C PHE A 156 -4.29 -8.55 -6.08
N ARG A 157 -4.06 -9.80 -6.46
CA ARG A 157 -4.18 -10.27 -7.86
C ARG A 157 -3.47 -9.36 -8.86
N GLY A 158 -2.26 -8.91 -8.49
CA GLY A 158 -1.43 -8.07 -9.36
C GLY A 158 -1.85 -6.60 -9.44
N LEU A 159 -2.60 -6.10 -8.48
CA LEU A 159 -2.91 -4.67 -8.31
C LEU A 159 -2.50 -4.20 -6.93
N GLU A 160 -1.73 -3.11 -6.84
CA GLU A 160 -1.46 -2.41 -5.59
C GLU A 160 -2.77 -1.90 -4.97
N ILE A 161 -3.10 -2.40 -3.78
CA ILE A 161 -4.26 -1.96 -2.98
C ILE A 161 -3.85 -1.15 -1.75
N THR A 162 -2.63 -1.36 -1.26
CA THR A 162 -2.10 -0.73 -0.04
C THR A 162 -0.68 -0.26 -0.24
N THR A 163 -0.37 0.87 0.35
CA THR A 163 1.01 1.32 0.61
C THR A 163 1.18 1.56 2.10
N GLY A 164 2.26 1.02 2.67
CA GLY A 164 2.56 1.15 4.09
C GLY A 164 4.05 1.17 4.38
N GLY A 165 4.37 1.28 5.67
CA GLY A 165 5.75 1.18 6.15
C GLY A 165 6.01 1.90 7.46
N GLN A 166 7.22 1.74 7.94
CA GLN A 166 7.74 2.45 9.09
C GLN A 166 8.04 3.90 8.75
N ARG A 167 7.73 4.80 9.68
CA ARG A 167 8.02 6.23 9.56
C ARG A 167 9.31 6.57 10.29
N ILE A 168 10.00 7.62 9.84
CA ILE A 168 11.08 8.21 10.63
C ILE A 168 10.47 8.79 11.90
N HIS A 169 11.05 8.47 13.05
CA HIS A 169 10.59 8.95 14.36
C HIS A 169 11.63 9.83 15.06
N ASP A 170 12.88 9.81 14.62
CA ASP A 170 13.94 10.69 15.12
C ASP A 170 13.90 12.04 14.39
N TYR A 171 13.86 13.14 15.16
CA TYR A 171 13.80 14.49 14.63
C TYR A 171 14.98 14.84 13.71
N ARG A 172 16.20 14.48 14.13
CA ARG A 172 17.40 14.81 13.38
C ARG A 172 17.44 14.05 12.05
N MET A 173 17.14 12.76 12.09
CA MET A 173 17.05 11.93 10.88
C MET A 173 16.00 12.49 9.90
N LEU A 174 14.86 12.95 10.42
CA LEU A 174 13.79 13.52 9.60
C LEU A 174 14.21 14.83 8.91
N THR A 175 14.84 15.75 9.67
CA THR A 175 15.30 17.03 9.10
C THR A 175 16.45 16.86 8.12
N GLU A 176 17.38 15.93 8.38
CA GLU A 176 18.44 15.57 7.44
C GLU A 176 17.85 15.02 6.13
N LYS A 177 16.82 14.18 6.19
CA LYS A 177 16.16 13.63 5.00
C LYS A 177 15.34 14.67 4.24
N ILE A 178 14.67 15.61 4.91
CA ILE A 178 14.01 16.77 4.30
C ILE A 178 15.03 17.58 3.50
N ALA A 179 16.16 17.94 4.12
CA ALA A 179 17.24 18.68 3.46
C ALA A 179 17.82 17.92 2.26
N ALA A 180 18.07 16.61 2.39
CA ALA A 180 18.59 15.77 1.33
C ALA A 180 17.64 15.68 0.11
N ARG A 181 16.33 15.94 0.31
CA ARG A 181 15.31 16.03 -0.75
C ARG A 181 15.21 17.43 -1.38
N GLY A 182 16.05 18.38 -0.96
CA GLY A 182 15.97 19.77 -1.40
C GLY A 182 14.76 20.53 -0.87
N MET A 183 14.14 20.02 0.20
CA MET A 183 13.02 20.67 0.90
C MET A 183 13.53 21.52 2.06
N THR A 184 12.72 22.44 2.52
CA THR A 184 12.98 23.27 3.70
C THR A 184 12.00 22.92 4.82
N GLU A 185 12.36 23.26 6.06
CA GLU A 185 11.46 23.09 7.22
C GLU A 185 10.34 24.15 7.26
N GLU A 186 10.41 25.16 6.42
CA GLU A 186 9.43 26.26 6.37
C GLU A 186 8.02 25.72 6.06
N GLY A 187 7.07 26.06 6.94
CA GLY A 187 5.68 25.57 6.88
C GLY A 187 5.47 24.15 7.42
N MET A 188 6.52 23.51 7.99
CA MET A 188 6.44 22.20 8.63
C MET A 188 6.73 22.24 10.13
N GLU A 189 6.80 23.42 10.75
CA GLU A 189 7.22 23.63 12.13
C GLU A 189 6.35 22.85 13.13
N ASP A 190 5.03 22.89 12.94
CA ASP A 190 4.08 22.17 13.81
C ASP A 190 4.23 20.65 13.69
N TYR A 191 4.38 20.16 12.45
CA TYR A 191 4.64 18.74 12.20
C TYR A 191 5.95 18.30 12.85
N LEU A 192 7.03 19.03 12.64
CA LEU A 192 8.35 18.71 13.18
C LEU A 192 8.42 18.84 14.70
N SER A 193 7.59 19.70 15.30
CA SER A 193 7.57 19.88 16.77
C SER A 193 7.22 18.57 17.50
N ALA A 194 6.33 17.75 16.96
CA ALA A 194 5.98 16.46 17.55
C ALA A 194 7.20 15.54 17.71
N PHE A 195 8.13 15.57 16.75
CA PHE A 195 9.35 14.75 16.77
C PHE A 195 10.37 15.27 17.77
N LYS A 196 10.45 16.59 17.99
CA LYS A 196 11.33 17.22 18.99
C LYS A 196 11.01 16.79 20.40
N TYR A 197 9.74 16.52 20.71
CA TYR A 197 9.30 16.15 22.05
C TYR A 197 9.26 14.64 22.30
N GLY A 198 9.66 13.84 21.32
CA GLY A 198 9.80 12.39 21.45
C GLY A 198 8.68 11.61 20.79
N MET A 199 8.81 11.36 19.49
CA MET A 199 7.96 10.46 18.72
C MET A 199 8.42 9.02 18.95
N PRO A 200 7.54 8.07 19.32
CA PRO A 200 7.91 6.66 19.38
C PRO A 200 8.14 6.09 17.97
N PRO A 201 8.84 4.96 17.83
CA PRO A 201 8.82 4.18 16.61
C PRO A 201 7.38 3.92 16.18
N HIS A 202 7.03 4.26 14.96
CA HIS A 202 5.66 4.16 14.45
C HIS A 202 5.65 3.86 12.96
N GLY A 203 4.52 3.40 12.49
CA GLY A 203 4.29 3.13 11.08
C GLY A 203 2.82 2.94 10.79
N GLY A 204 2.49 2.87 9.54
CA GLY A 204 1.11 2.72 9.12
C GLY A 204 0.96 2.43 7.65
N LEU A 205 -0.28 2.40 7.23
CA LEU A 205 -0.68 2.07 5.86
C LEU A 205 -1.96 2.79 5.47
N GLY A 206 -2.20 2.82 4.16
CA GLY A 206 -3.48 3.25 3.59
C GLY A 206 -3.95 2.23 2.56
N ILE A 207 -5.16 1.69 2.76
CA ILE A 207 -5.80 0.74 1.84
C ILE A 207 -6.80 1.51 0.98
N GLY A 208 -6.66 1.44 -0.35
CA GLY A 208 -7.66 1.96 -1.28
C GLY A 208 -8.88 1.05 -1.32
N LEU A 209 -10.00 1.47 -0.69
CA LEU A 209 -11.19 0.63 -0.54
C LEU A 209 -11.80 0.26 -1.90
N GLU A 210 -11.83 1.19 -2.85
CA GLU A 210 -12.35 0.93 -4.19
C GLU A 210 -11.49 -0.08 -4.96
N ARG A 211 -10.16 -0.04 -4.82
CA ARG A 211 -9.26 -1.03 -5.43
C ARG A 211 -9.43 -2.41 -4.81
N LEU A 212 -9.49 -2.48 -3.46
CA LEU A 212 -9.75 -3.73 -2.74
C LEU A 212 -11.09 -4.34 -3.17
N THR A 213 -12.14 -3.53 -3.23
CA THR A 213 -13.48 -3.97 -3.66
C THR A 213 -13.46 -4.44 -5.12
N MET A 214 -12.84 -3.67 -6.01
CA MET A 214 -12.72 -4.01 -7.42
C MET A 214 -12.10 -5.39 -7.64
N GLN A 215 -10.97 -5.65 -6.98
CA GLN A 215 -10.30 -6.95 -7.07
C GLN A 215 -11.10 -8.08 -6.42
N LEU A 216 -11.82 -7.78 -5.33
CA LEU A 216 -12.62 -8.77 -4.63
C LEU A 216 -13.80 -9.26 -5.50
N ILE A 217 -14.51 -8.35 -6.17
CA ILE A 217 -15.67 -8.67 -7.00
C ILE A 217 -15.32 -9.00 -8.47
N GLY A 218 -14.04 -8.88 -8.84
CA GLY A 218 -13.56 -9.24 -10.17
C GLY A 218 -13.84 -8.19 -11.26
N GLU A 219 -14.05 -6.93 -10.88
CA GLU A 219 -14.21 -5.82 -11.83
C GLU A 219 -12.87 -5.34 -12.37
N ASP A 220 -12.87 -4.79 -13.56
CA ASP A 220 -11.66 -4.29 -14.23
C ASP A 220 -11.54 -2.76 -14.22
N ASN A 221 -12.52 -2.06 -13.63
CA ASN A 221 -12.58 -0.61 -13.59
C ASN A 221 -13.03 -0.13 -12.19
N VAL A 222 -12.17 0.62 -11.53
CA VAL A 222 -12.41 1.14 -10.18
C VAL A 222 -13.68 2.01 -10.05
N ARG A 223 -14.18 2.53 -11.17
CA ARG A 223 -15.44 3.32 -11.19
C ARG A 223 -16.67 2.50 -10.87
N GLU A 224 -16.64 1.19 -11.10
CA GLU A 224 -17.75 0.27 -10.81
C GLU A 224 -17.89 -0.04 -9.30
N THR A 225 -16.93 0.42 -8.49
CA THR A 225 -16.90 0.15 -7.04
C THR A 225 -17.26 1.36 -6.17
N THR A 226 -17.70 2.44 -6.78
CA THR A 226 -18.18 3.64 -6.07
C THR A 226 -19.43 4.19 -6.75
N LEU A 227 -20.37 4.71 -5.95
CA LEU A 227 -21.63 5.25 -6.48
C LEU A 227 -21.45 6.53 -7.31
N PHE A 228 -20.47 7.35 -6.95
CA PHE A 228 -20.24 8.64 -7.58
C PHE A 228 -18.74 8.80 -7.88
N PRO A 229 -18.23 8.07 -8.91
CA PRO A 229 -16.81 8.14 -9.24
C PRO A 229 -16.43 9.55 -9.72
N ARG A 230 -15.35 10.10 -9.14
CA ARG A 230 -14.79 11.37 -9.55
C ARG A 230 -13.41 11.18 -10.17
N ASP A 231 -13.25 11.71 -11.37
CA ASP A 231 -12.00 11.68 -12.13
C ASP A 231 -11.78 12.99 -12.89
N LEU A 232 -10.80 13.03 -13.78
CA LEU A 232 -10.46 14.23 -14.55
C LEU A 232 -11.63 14.79 -15.40
N SER A 233 -12.55 13.94 -15.80
CA SER A 233 -13.66 14.29 -16.69
C SER A 233 -15.02 14.29 -16.00
N ARG A 234 -15.09 13.80 -14.75
CA ARG A 234 -16.34 13.66 -14.01
C ARG A 234 -16.20 14.27 -12.62
N LEU A 235 -16.75 15.46 -12.44
CA LEU A 235 -16.76 16.22 -11.17
C LEU A 235 -18.12 16.22 -10.48
N GLU A 236 -19.18 15.89 -11.21
CA GLU A 236 -20.56 15.81 -10.72
C GLU A 236 -21.06 14.36 -10.75
N PRO A 237 -22.05 14.04 -9.91
CA PRO A 237 -22.67 12.71 -9.89
C PRO A 237 -23.29 12.30 -11.23
#